data_4ba25214a636aa6efc80b8e6c49f12c6
#
_entry.id   4ba25214a636aa6efc80b8e6c49f12c6
#
_cell.length_a   1.000
_cell.length_b   1.000
_cell.length_c   1.000
_cell.angle_alpha   90.00
_cell.angle_beta   90.00
_cell.angle_gamma   90.00
#
_symmetry.space_group_name_H-M   'P 1'
#
loop_
_entity.id
_entity.type
_entity.pdbx_description
1 polymer ?
#
loop_
_entity_poly.entity_id
_entity_poly.type
_entity_poly.pdbx_seq_one_letter_code
_entity_poly.pdbx_strand_id
1 'polypeptide(L)'
;MNFSFLKNKRFLFIVGLYLLLNVFVNILHPITTVYVRELELDSAFFGFFYSAMSLGQVVGSLLWGFLSDKKGRKPWMILGTIGYALSQLGFGFLNRYAIVIVLFRLLSGFFASAPITLFLSAVIDESEASSRTESLSFAAGIALLGASIGYEVGGLLHTYGGLKIPTLFLVQSGFGLVLALLLLFFLPETRKAVAEQTIEEKPKEKKAVHLPVIVFLAFLLCLTVGQVNLSKYTDTLVIDRGYSTATLGHYVFITGLLGFFANLFLIPVLKKAKNLRHERLLLLFVFVSAILILITYNVPGDLLVMLYTSNLAYAMIKTMITPLEQAHLAKNTNDNNRGTVMGLRQSVISIGNVIGPLVGSAVYVTGSATIMNVSAGFLGVGFLILILALFLERKA
;
A
#
# COMPACT_ATOMS: atom_id res chain seq x y z
N MET A 1 -1.11 -0.67 26.37
CA MET A 1 -1.07 -1.54 25.18
C MET A 1 -1.14 -2.97 25.68
N ASN A 2 -2.04 -3.76 25.14
CA ASN A 2 -2.08 -5.18 25.44
C ASN A 2 -1.29 -5.91 24.33
N PHE A 3 -0.05 -6.30 24.63
CA PHE A 3 0.81 -7.06 23.72
C PHE A 3 0.67 -8.58 23.95
N SER A 4 -0.48 -9.04 24.46
CA SER A 4 -0.73 -10.47 24.69
C SER A 4 -0.54 -11.32 23.45
N PHE A 5 -0.84 -10.76 22.27
CA PHE A 5 -0.67 -11.42 20.98
C PHE A 5 0.80 -11.80 20.66
N LEU A 6 1.79 -11.08 21.22
CA LEU A 6 3.20 -11.43 21.06
C LEU A 6 3.59 -12.71 21.82
N LYS A 7 2.76 -13.21 22.72
CA LYS A 7 2.95 -14.50 23.39
C LYS A 7 2.43 -15.67 22.54
N ASN A 8 1.61 -15.40 21.52
CA ASN A 8 1.06 -16.42 20.64
C ASN A 8 2.09 -16.79 19.56
N LYS A 9 2.70 -17.95 19.70
CA LYS A 9 3.71 -18.46 18.76
C LYS A 9 3.18 -18.62 17.32
N ARG A 10 1.90 -19.02 17.15
CA ARG A 10 1.26 -19.12 15.81
C ARG A 10 1.12 -17.75 15.16
N PHE A 11 0.67 -16.77 15.92
CA PHE A 11 0.58 -15.40 15.46
C PHE A 11 1.93 -14.86 14.98
N LEU A 12 2.98 -15.01 15.80
CA LEU A 12 4.33 -14.55 15.44
C LEU A 12 4.87 -15.27 14.20
N PHE A 13 4.59 -16.57 14.07
CA PHE A 13 4.98 -17.33 12.89
C PHE A 13 4.28 -16.81 11.62
N ILE A 14 2.96 -16.58 11.66
CA ILE A 14 2.19 -16.03 10.54
C ILE A 14 2.72 -14.65 10.17
N VAL A 15 2.99 -13.79 11.14
CA VAL A 15 3.53 -12.45 10.90
C VAL A 15 4.95 -12.50 10.34
N GLY A 16 5.77 -13.48 10.75
CA GLY A 16 7.08 -13.74 10.16
C GLY A 16 7.00 -14.13 8.68
N LEU A 17 6.07 -15.00 8.32
CA LEU A 17 5.80 -15.33 6.91
C LEU A 17 5.28 -14.13 6.13
N TYR A 18 4.47 -13.27 6.76
CA TYR A 18 3.98 -12.04 6.14
C TYR A 18 5.10 -11.03 5.89
N LEU A 19 6.10 -10.94 6.80
CA LEU A 19 7.33 -10.19 6.56
C LEU A 19 8.03 -10.69 5.29
N LEU A 20 8.31 -12.01 5.21
CA LEU A 20 8.98 -12.62 4.05
C LEU A 20 8.21 -12.40 2.76
N LEU A 21 6.87 -12.48 2.79
CA LEU A 21 6.04 -12.16 1.63
C LEU A 21 6.26 -10.72 1.15
N ASN A 22 6.26 -9.76 2.08
CA ASN A 22 6.44 -8.35 1.71
C ASN A 22 7.86 -8.09 1.19
N VAL A 23 8.89 -8.75 1.73
CA VAL A 23 10.24 -8.74 1.15
C VAL A 23 10.19 -9.25 -0.28
N PHE A 24 9.63 -10.44 -0.50
CA PHE A 24 9.53 -11.09 -1.81
C PHE A 24 8.85 -10.21 -2.86
N VAL A 25 7.69 -9.63 -2.53
CA VAL A 25 6.92 -8.81 -3.47
C VAL A 25 7.70 -7.54 -3.85
N ASN A 26 8.53 -7.00 -2.97
CA ASN A 26 9.14 -5.69 -3.15
C ASN A 26 10.61 -5.71 -3.62
N ILE A 27 11.27 -6.86 -3.73
CA ILE A 27 12.69 -6.96 -4.15
C ILE A 27 12.95 -6.25 -5.50
N LEU A 28 12.08 -6.39 -6.50
CA LEU A 28 12.30 -5.80 -7.81
C LEU A 28 11.75 -4.37 -7.97
N HIS A 29 11.10 -3.81 -6.95
CA HIS A 29 10.51 -2.47 -7.08
C HIS A 29 11.56 -1.39 -7.43
N PRO A 30 12.74 -1.29 -6.77
CA PRO A 30 13.72 -0.27 -7.11
C PRO A 30 14.32 -0.44 -8.51
N ILE A 31 14.30 -1.67 -9.03
CA ILE A 31 14.89 -2.04 -10.32
C ILE A 31 13.88 -1.82 -11.46
N THR A 32 12.58 -1.84 -11.15
CA THR A 32 11.51 -1.73 -12.15
C THR A 32 11.67 -0.51 -13.04
N THR A 33 12.04 0.64 -12.48
CA THR A 33 12.23 1.89 -13.21
C THR A 33 13.39 1.79 -14.20
N VAL A 34 14.51 1.20 -13.77
CA VAL A 34 15.69 0.96 -14.64
C VAL A 34 15.32 0.02 -15.76
N TYR A 35 14.63 -1.09 -15.42
CA TYR A 35 14.22 -2.11 -16.39
C TYR A 35 13.29 -1.57 -17.49
N VAL A 36 12.29 -0.78 -17.13
CA VAL A 36 11.37 -0.20 -18.12
C VAL A 36 12.10 0.76 -19.06
N ARG A 37 13.16 1.44 -18.60
CA ARG A 37 14.02 2.27 -19.46
C ARG A 37 14.89 1.45 -20.41
N GLU A 38 15.49 0.35 -19.92
CA GLU A 38 16.26 -0.55 -20.78
C GLU A 38 15.41 -1.15 -21.90
N LEU A 39 14.07 -1.18 -21.73
CA LEU A 39 13.12 -1.61 -22.76
C LEU A 39 12.76 -0.50 -23.76
N GLU A 40 13.35 0.71 -23.63
CA GLU A 40 13.11 1.87 -24.50
C GLU A 40 11.62 2.23 -24.66
N LEU A 41 10.82 1.98 -23.61
CA LEU A 41 9.39 2.27 -23.62
C LEU A 41 9.13 3.75 -23.35
N ASP A 42 8.11 4.31 -23.99
CA ASP A 42 7.67 5.68 -23.77
C ASP A 42 7.39 5.94 -22.28
N SER A 43 7.74 7.12 -21.82
CA SER A 43 7.53 7.56 -20.44
C SER A 43 6.06 7.53 -20.00
N ALA A 44 5.12 7.75 -20.91
CA ALA A 44 3.69 7.58 -20.68
C ALA A 44 3.33 6.14 -20.26
N PHE A 45 4.15 5.16 -20.65
CA PHE A 45 3.93 3.76 -20.35
C PHE A 45 4.08 3.43 -18.85
N PHE A 46 4.86 4.20 -18.09
CA PHE A 46 4.97 4.02 -16.64
C PHE A 46 3.61 4.06 -15.92
N GLY A 47 2.76 5.00 -16.32
CA GLY A 47 1.42 5.12 -15.74
C GLY A 47 0.58 3.88 -15.97
N PHE A 48 0.53 3.38 -17.21
CA PHE A 48 -0.19 2.15 -17.55
C PHE A 48 0.37 0.93 -16.82
N PHE A 49 1.68 0.85 -16.73
CA PHE A 49 2.39 -0.24 -16.06
C PHE A 49 2.04 -0.34 -14.55
N TYR A 50 2.08 0.77 -13.82
CA TYR A 50 1.73 0.79 -12.41
C TYR A 50 0.23 0.63 -12.18
N SER A 51 -0.59 1.24 -13.04
CA SER A 51 -2.05 1.14 -12.95
C SER A 51 -2.58 -0.25 -13.25
N ALA A 52 -1.96 -0.97 -14.20
CA ALA A 52 -2.31 -2.35 -14.50
C ALA A 52 -2.11 -3.27 -13.27
N MET A 53 -0.98 -3.11 -12.56
CA MET A 53 -0.76 -3.86 -11.32
C MET A 53 -1.81 -3.54 -10.26
N SER A 54 -2.13 -2.26 -10.06
CA SER A 54 -3.15 -1.82 -9.10
C SER A 54 -4.53 -2.36 -9.47
N LEU A 55 -4.89 -2.34 -10.76
CA LEU A 55 -6.15 -2.92 -11.25
C LEU A 55 -6.21 -4.43 -11.00
N GLY A 56 -5.12 -5.14 -11.27
CA GLY A 56 -5.00 -6.57 -10.95
C GLY A 56 -5.21 -6.85 -9.47
N GLN A 57 -4.63 -6.02 -8.58
CA GLN A 57 -4.83 -6.15 -7.13
C GLN A 57 -6.28 -5.94 -6.71
N VAL A 58 -6.97 -4.97 -7.30
CA VAL A 58 -8.41 -4.71 -7.02
C VAL A 58 -9.25 -5.93 -7.36
N VAL A 59 -9.13 -6.41 -8.60
CA VAL A 59 -9.91 -7.57 -9.08
C VAL A 59 -9.57 -8.83 -8.29
N GLY A 60 -8.27 -9.06 -8.08
CA GLY A 60 -7.79 -10.24 -7.36
C GLY A 60 -8.25 -10.26 -5.90
N SER A 61 -8.13 -9.14 -5.17
CA SER A 61 -8.49 -9.09 -3.74
C SER A 61 -9.95 -9.48 -3.49
N LEU A 62 -10.86 -9.07 -4.37
CA LEU A 62 -12.27 -9.43 -4.30
C LEU A 62 -12.48 -10.94 -4.52
N LEU A 63 -11.85 -11.49 -5.56
CA LEU A 63 -11.99 -12.89 -5.92
C LEU A 63 -11.38 -13.81 -4.85
N TRP A 64 -10.16 -13.52 -4.43
CA TRP A 64 -9.44 -14.36 -3.45
C TRP A 64 -10.10 -14.30 -2.08
N GLY A 65 -10.63 -13.15 -1.67
CA GLY A 65 -11.44 -13.03 -0.46
C GLY A 65 -12.61 -14.00 -0.50
N PHE A 66 -13.45 -13.90 -1.55
CA PHE A 66 -14.61 -14.77 -1.73
C PHE A 66 -14.26 -16.28 -1.78
N LEU A 67 -13.21 -16.64 -2.51
CA LEU A 67 -12.78 -18.04 -2.63
C LEU A 67 -12.25 -18.58 -1.29
N SER A 68 -11.51 -17.75 -0.55
CA SER A 68 -10.94 -18.13 0.74
C SER A 68 -12.01 -18.34 1.81
N ASP A 69 -13.11 -17.59 1.72
CA ASP A 69 -14.24 -17.76 2.61
C ASP A 69 -14.98 -19.09 2.39
N LYS A 70 -14.81 -19.74 1.24
CA LYS A 70 -15.41 -21.06 0.94
C LYS A 70 -14.47 -22.23 1.23
N LYS A 71 -13.21 -22.14 0.81
CA LYS A 71 -12.28 -23.29 0.78
C LYS A 71 -11.07 -23.15 1.71
N GLY A 72 -11.07 -22.19 2.63
CA GLY A 72 -9.92 -21.89 3.48
C GLY A 72 -8.94 -20.90 2.83
N ARG A 73 -7.98 -20.41 3.61
CA ARG A 73 -7.06 -19.33 3.19
C ARG A 73 -5.79 -19.86 2.55
N LYS A 74 -5.24 -20.93 3.12
CA LYS A 74 -3.92 -21.49 2.76
C LYS A 74 -3.77 -21.81 1.26
N PRO A 75 -4.70 -22.53 0.57
CA PRO A 75 -4.50 -22.90 -0.82
C PRO A 75 -4.38 -21.70 -1.76
N TRP A 76 -5.16 -20.63 -1.48
CA TRP A 76 -5.14 -19.42 -2.29
C TRP A 76 -3.91 -18.55 -2.04
N MET A 77 -3.38 -18.54 -0.81
CA MET A 77 -2.10 -17.88 -0.50
C MET A 77 -0.96 -18.54 -1.27
N ILE A 78 -0.91 -19.88 -1.32
CA ILE A 78 0.10 -20.63 -2.08
C ILE A 78 -0.04 -20.36 -3.58
N LEU A 79 -1.25 -20.50 -4.12
CA LEU A 79 -1.52 -20.25 -5.55
C LEU A 79 -1.15 -18.83 -5.95
N GLY A 80 -1.53 -17.83 -5.13
CA GLY A 80 -1.18 -16.44 -5.36
C GLY A 80 0.33 -16.18 -5.34
N THR A 81 1.05 -16.80 -4.40
CA THR A 81 2.51 -16.66 -4.31
C THR A 81 3.21 -17.26 -5.54
N ILE A 82 2.80 -18.45 -5.98
CA ILE A 82 3.32 -19.09 -7.20
C ILE A 82 2.93 -18.27 -8.43
N GLY A 83 1.66 -17.86 -8.55
CA GLY A 83 1.17 -17.07 -9.67
C GLY A 83 1.91 -15.73 -9.80
N TYR A 84 2.20 -15.06 -8.67
CA TYR A 84 3.01 -13.84 -8.68
C TYR A 84 4.45 -14.12 -9.16
N ALA A 85 5.11 -15.17 -8.66
CA ALA A 85 6.45 -15.55 -9.08
C ALA A 85 6.52 -15.82 -10.60
N LEU A 86 5.56 -16.57 -11.14
CA LEU A 86 5.47 -16.86 -12.57
C LEU A 86 5.16 -15.61 -13.40
N SER A 87 4.27 -14.73 -12.91
CA SER A 87 3.97 -13.46 -13.57
C SER A 87 5.18 -12.54 -13.65
N GLN A 88 6.03 -12.54 -12.62
CA GLN A 88 7.28 -11.78 -12.61
C GLN A 88 8.30 -12.35 -13.60
N LEU A 89 8.39 -13.67 -13.77
CA LEU A 89 9.19 -14.28 -14.83
C LEU A 89 8.68 -13.88 -16.21
N GLY A 90 7.36 -13.97 -16.43
CA GLY A 90 6.75 -13.52 -17.68
C GLY A 90 7.07 -12.07 -17.98
N PHE A 91 6.94 -11.19 -17.00
CA PHE A 91 7.31 -9.78 -17.11
C PHE A 91 8.80 -9.59 -17.45
N GLY A 92 9.70 -10.34 -16.84
CA GLY A 92 11.16 -10.23 -17.06
C GLY A 92 11.64 -10.78 -18.39
N PHE A 93 11.00 -11.82 -18.93
CA PHE A 93 11.49 -12.57 -20.09
C PHE A 93 10.60 -12.46 -21.33
N LEU A 94 9.29 -12.24 -21.17
CA LEU A 94 8.33 -12.11 -22.29
C LEU A 94 7.98 -10.63 -22.53
N ASN A 95 9.00 -9.81 -22.72
CA ASN A 95 8.91 -8.34 -22.76
C ASN A 95 8.98 -7.72 -24.16
N ARG A 96 8.83 -8.55 -25.21
CA ARG A 96 8.96 -8.08 -26.60
C ARG A 96 7.93 -7.03 -27.01
N TYR A 97 6.72 -7.08 -26.43
CA TYR A 97 5.62 -6.18 -26.76
C TYR A 97 5.10 -5.47 -25.50
N ALA A 98 4.88 -4.16 -25.59
CA ALA A 98 4.38 -3.35 -24.49
C ALA A 98 3.08 -3.90 -23.87
N ILE A 99 2.15 -4.39 -24.70
CA ILE A 99 0.91 -4.98 -24.22
C ILE A 99 1.13 -6.24 -23.36
N VAL A 100 2.13 -7.06 -23.70
CA VAL A 100 2.46 -8.27 -22.94
C VAL A 100 3.00 -7.90 -21.58
N ILE A 101 3.83 -6.84 -21.49
CA ILE A 101 4.34 -6.29 -20.24
C ILE A 101 3.17 -5.83 -19.34
N VAL A 102 2.21 -5.08 -19.89
CA VAL A 102 1.02 -4.62 -19.13
C VAL A 102 0.20 -5.81 -18.64
N LEU A 103 0.01 -6.84 -19.47
CA LEU A 103 -0.72 -8.06 -19.07
C LEU A 103 -0.02 -8.78 -17.92
N PHE A 104 1.30 -8.97 -17.97
CA PHE A 104 2.04 -9.58 -16.84
C PHE A 104 2.02 -8.72 -15.59
N ARG A 105 1.99 -7.40 -15.71
CA ARG A 105 1.82 -6.50 -14.54
C ARG A 105 0.42 -6.62 -13.92
N LEU A 106 -0.62 -6.72 -14.75
CA LEU A 106 -1.98 -6.99 -14.29
C LEU A 106 -2.05 -8.34 -13.57
N LEU A 107 -1.49 -9.40 -14.16
CA LEU A 107 -1.41 -10.73 -13.54
C LEU A 107 -0.59 -10.71 -12.25
N SER A 108 0.53 -9.99 -12.22
CA SER A 108 1.33 -9.81 -11.00
C SER A 108 0.48 -9.20 -9.88
N GLY A 109 -0.27 -8.14 -10.16
CA GLY A 109 -1.17 -7.54 -9.20
C GLY A 109 -2.26 -8.50 -8.73
N PHE A 110 -2.90 -9.19 -9.67
CA PHE A 110 -3.96 -10.15 -9.42
C PHE A 110 -3.50 -11.28 -8.46
N PHE A 111 -2.37 -11.90 -8.73
CA PHE A 111 -1.86 -12.97 -7.91
C PHE A 111 -1.24 -12.50 -6.59
N ALA A 112 -0.53 -11.35 -6.57
CA ALA A 112 0.03 -10.78 -5.35
C ALA A 112 -1.05 -10.43 -4.32
N SER A 113 -2.23 -10.03 -4.77
CA SER A 113 -3.33 -9.67 -3.88
C SER A 113 -3.84 -10.83 -3.03
N ALA A 114 -3.72 -12.09 -3.50
CA ALA A 114 -4.13 -13.27 -2.75
C ALA A 114 -3.38 -13.38 -1.40
N PRO A 115 -2.06 -13.58 -1.37
CA PRO A 115 -1.35 -13.70 -0.10
C PRO A 115 -1.39 -12.39 0.71
N ILE A 116 -1.29 -11.19 0.09
CA ILE A 116 -1.33 -9.92 0.82
C ILE A 116 -2.63 -9.76 1.61
N THR A 117 -3.78 -10.02 0.99
CA THR A 117 -5.10 -9.87 1.62
C THR A 117 -5.35 -10.98 2.64
N LEU A 118 -5.00 -12.22 2.29
CA LEU A 118 -5.32 -13.38 3.12
C LEU A 118 -4.42 -13.49 4.35
N PHE A 119 -3.18 -12.96 4.33
CA PHE A 119 -2.37 -12.84 5.55
C PHE A 119 -3.00 -11.90 6.56
N LEU A 120 -3.54 -10.75 6.14
CA LEU A 120 -4.28 -9.86 7.06
C LEU A 120 -5.50 -10.56 7.65
N SER A 121 -6.20 -11.36 6.85
CA SER A 121 -7.31 -12.17 7.34
C SER A 121 -6.85 -13.24 8.34
N ALA A 122 -5.71 -13.90 8.09
CA ALA A 122 -5.11 -14.87 9.01
C ALA A 122 -4.69 -14.22 10.33
N VAL A 123 -4.15 -13.00 10.29
CA VAL A 123 -3.84 -12.20 11.48
C VAL A 123 -5.10 -11.92 12.30
N ILE A 124 -6.22 -11.61 11.65
CA ILE A 124 -7.52 -11.40 12.33
C ILE A 124 -8.00 -12.70 13.00
N ASP A 125 -7.90 -13.83 12.29
CA ASP A 125 -8.36 -15.12 12.78
C ASP A 125 -7.59 -15.61 14.03
N GLU A 126 -6.30 -15.28 14.11
CA GLU A 126 -5.43 -15.63 15.25
C GLU A 126 -5.40 -14.54 16.35
N SER A 127 -6.11 -13.43 16.16
CA SER A 127 -6.16 -12.34 17.13
C SER A 127 -7.37 -12.45 18.04
N GLU A 128 -7.18 -12.21 19.35
CA GLU A 128 -8.27 -12.02 20.29
C GLU A 128 -9.04 -10.73 19.97
N ALA A 129 -10.35 -10.73 20.20
CA ALA A 129 -11.20 -9.55 19.96
C ALA A 129 -10.70 -8.29 20.70
N SER A 130 -10.15 -8.47 21.92
CA SER A 130 -9.62 -7.41 22.77
C SER A 130 -8.34 -6.74 22.25
N SER A 131 -7.52 -7.46 21.45
CA SER A 131 -6.23 -7.01 20.94
C SER A 131 -6.15 -6.93 19.41
N ARG A 132 -7.29 -7.12 18.71
CA ARG A 132 -7.35 -7.20 17.24
C ARG A 132 -6.81 -5.96 16.54
N THR A 133 -7.09 -4.77 17.07
CA THR A 133 -6.62 -3.51 16.50
C THR A 133 -5.10 -3.37 16.61
N GLU A 134 -4.53 -3.74 17.76
CA GLU A 134 -3.09 -3.74 18.00
C GLU A 134 -2.39 -4.77 17.11
N SER A 135 -2.96 -5.95 16.96
CA SER A 135 -2.46 -7.02 16.08
C SER A 135 -2.42 -6.59 14.61
N LEU A 136 -3.48 -5.94 14.13
CA LEU A 136 -3.54 -5.39 12.77
C LEU A 136 -2.55 -4.23 12.56
N SER A 137 -2.41 -3.35 13.54
CA SER A 137 -1.42 -2.25 13.48
C SER A 137 0.01 -2.80 13.45
N PHE A 138 0.30 -3.83 14.23
CA PHE A 138 1.58 -4.52 14.22
C PHE A 138 1.84 -5.19 12.87
N ALA A 139 0.87 -5.92 12.32
CA ALA A 139 0.97 -6.55 11.01
C ALA A 139 1.19 -5.52 9.89
N ALA A 140 0.51 -4.37 9.94
CA ALA A 140 0.72 -3.27 8.99
C ALA A 140 2.14 -2.71 9.08
N GLY A 141 2.67 -2.54 10.30
CA GLY A 141 4.07 -2.15 10.52
C GLY A 141 5.06 -3.18 9.93
N ILE A 142 4.82 -4.45 10.17
CA ILE A 142 5.62 -5.56 9.61
C ILE A 142 5.57 -5.57 8.08
N ALA A 143 4.43 -5.29 7.47
CA ALA A 143 4.32 -5.18 6.01
C ALA A 143 5.18 -4.03 5.47
N LEU A 144 5.16 -2.87 6.11
CA LEU A 144 6.03 -1.73 5.75
C LEU A 144 7.51 -2.09 5.90
N LEU A 145 7.89 -2.73 7.00
CA LEU A 145 9.25 -3.18 7.26
C LEU A 145 9.69 -4.20 6.20
N GLY A 146 8.87 -5.21 5.90
CA GLY A 146 9.17 -6.20 4.87
C GLY A 146 9.30 -5.58 3.48
N ALA A 147 8.41 -4.68 3.12
CA ALA A 147 8.50 -3.96 1.85
C ALA A 147 9.79 -3.15 1.74
N SER A 148 10.18 -2.44 2.79
CA SER A 148 11.40 -1.63 2.81
C SER A 148 12.67 -2.48 2.79
N ILE A 149 12.71 -3.62 3.47
CA ILE A 149 13.79 -4.61 3.36
C ILE A 149 13.89 -5.13 1.92
N GLY A 150 12.75 -5.40 1.26
CA GLY A 150 12.73 -5.83 -0.14
C GLY A 150 13.37 -4.80 -1.07
N TYR A 151 13.03 -3.51 -0.92
CA TYR A 151 13.66 -2.41 -1.66
C TYR A 151 15.17 -2.35 -1.43
N GLU A 152 15.62 -2.44 -0.17
CA GLU A 152 17.04 -2.42 0.18
C GLU A 152 17.79 -3.58 -0.46
N VAL A 153 17.31 -4.81 -0.25
CA VAL A 153 17.93 -6.02 -0.81
C VAL A 153 17.99 -5.95 -2.33
N GLY A 154 16.90 -5.58 -2.99
CA GLY A 154 16.86 -5.44 -4.44
C GLY A 154 17.82 -4.40 -4.97
N GLY A 155 17.87 -3.22 -4.35
CA GLY A 155 18.79 -2.15 -4.71
C GLY A 155 20.26 -2.55 -4.56
N LEU A 156 20.62 -3.22 -3.44
CA LEU A 156 21.96 -3.70 -3.18
C LEU A 156 22.38 -4.80 -4.18
N LEU A 157 21.51 -5.76 -4.44
CA LEU A 157 21.79 -6.84 -5.41
C LEU A 157 22.03 -6.31 -6.82
N HIS A 158 21.30 -5.30 -7.25
CA HIS A 158 21.49 -4.67 -8.55
C HIS A 158 22.77 -3.83 -8.60
N THR A 159 22.99 -2.96 -7.60
CA THR A 159 24.10 -1.99 -7.63
C THR A 159 25.45 -2.63 -7.32
N TYR A 160 25.52 -3.50 -6.30
CA TYR A 160 26.79 -4.07 -5.80
C TYR A 160 26.94 -5.55 -6.08
N GLY A 161 25.84 -6.28 -6.29
CA GLY A 161 25.89 -7.71 -6.59
C GLY A 161 26.30 -8.04 -8.01
N GLY A 162 26.40 -7.04 -8.90
CA GLY A 162 26.75 -7.24 -10.32
C GLY A 162 25.75 -8.13 -11.10
N LEU A 163 24.56 -8.34 -10.55
CA LEU A 163 23.54 -9.19 -11.17
C LEU A 163 22.81 -8.42 -12.27
N LYS A 164 22.74 -9.01 -13.44
CA LYS A 164 21.91 -8.49 -14.54
C LYS A 164 20.44 -8.55 -14.18
N ILE A 165 19.62 -7.62 -14.70
CA ILE A 165 18.19 -7.52 -14.40
C ILE A 165 17.44 -8.86 -14.63
N PRO A 166 17.65 -9.64 -15.73
CA PRO A 166 17.01 -10.93 -15.89
C PRO A 166 17.33 -11.93 -14.76
N THR A 167 18.58 -11.92 -14.24
CA THR A 167 18.96 -12.76 -13.10
C THR A 167 18.21 -12.39 -11.83
N LEU A 168 17.93 -11.10 -11.62
CA LEU A 168 17.17 -10.63 -10.45
C LEU A 168 15.70 -11.09 -10.49
N PHE A 169 15.10 -11.21 -11.68
CA PHE A 169 13.79 -11.84 -11.84
C PHE A 169 13.81 -13.33 -11.47
N LEU A 170 14.88 -14.06 -11.83
CA LEU A 170 15.05 -15.47 -11.42
C LEU A 170 15.22 -15.57 -9.89
N VAL A 171 16.05 -14.71 -9.30
CA VAL A 171 16.25 -14.67 -7.82
C VAL A 171 14.94 -14.40 -7.11
N GLN A 172 14.18 -13.39 -7.52
CA GLN A 172 12.87 -13.11 -6.92
C GLN A 172 11.92 -14.30 -7.07
N SER A 173 11.80 -14.86 -8.26
CA SER A 173 10.89 -15.97 -8.51
C SER A 173 11.30 -17.23 -7.75
N GLY A 174 12.59 -17.53 -7.66
CA GLY A 174 13.12 -18.60 -6.83
C GLY A 174 12.78 -18.42 -5.36
N PHE A 175 12.95 -17.20 -4.84
CA PHE A 175 12.52 -16.87 -3.47
C PHE A 175 11.01 -17.07 -3.28
N GLY A 176 10.19 -16.67 -4.27
CA GLY A 176 8.74 -16.89 -4.24
C GLY A 176 8.35 -18.36 -4.21
N LEU A 177 9.04 -19.22 -4.97
CA LEU A 177 8.82 -20.67 -4.94
C LEU A 177 9.20 -21.28 -3.59
N VAL A 178 10.33 -20.86 -3.02
CA VAL A 178 10.74 -21.28 -1.66
C VAL A 178 9.68 -20.82 -0.63
N LEU A 179 9.20 -19.59 -0.73
CA LEU A 179 8.15 -19.09 0.15
C LEU A 179 6.85 -19.89 -0.02
N ALA A 180 6.47 -20.24 -1.25
CA ALA A 180 5.29 -21.09 -1.49
C ALA A 180 5.45 -22.48 -0.85
N LEU A 181 6.63 -23.07 -0.88
CA LEU A 181 6.93 -24.33 -0.16
C LEU A 181 6.84 -24.13 1.36
N LEU A 182 7.37 -23.04 1.91
CA LEU A 182 7.21 -22.72 3.33
C LEU A 182 5.73 -22.58 3.71
N LEU A 183 4.92 -21.90 2.87
CA LEU A 183 3.48 -21.82 3.09
C LEU A 183 2.80 -23.21 3.02
N LEU A 184 3.22 -24.03 2.06
CA LEU A 184 2.66 -25.37 1.88
C LEU A 184 2.90 -26.27 3.10
N PHE A 185 4.11 -26.31 3.62
CA PHE A 185 4.47 -27.25 4.67
C PHE A 185 4.19 -26.71 6.08
N PHE A 186 4.35 -25.41 6.30
CA PHE A 186 4.36 -24.84 7.65
C PHE A 186 3.19 -23.92 7.97
N LEU A 187 2.52 -23.29 6.96
CA LEU A 187 1.38 -22.43 7.27
C LEU A 187 0.19 -23.31 7.70
N PRO A 188 -0.35 -23.13 8.92
CA PRO A 188 -1.60 -23.80 9.30
C PRO A 188 -2.78 -23.13 8.57
N GLU A 189 -3.86 -23.90 8.33
CA GLU A 189 -5.13 -23.29 7.93
C GLU A 189 -5.67 -22.48 9.13
N THR A 190 -5.94 -21.20 8.90
CA THR A 190 -6.37 -20.28 9.96
C THR A 190 -7.87 -20.09 10.00
N ARG A 191 -8.57 -20.42 8.91
CA ARG A 191 -10.01 -20.32 8.88
C ARG A 191 -10.61 -21.35 9.85
N LYS A 192 -11.23 -20.88 10.92
CA LYS A 192 -12.10 -21.71 11.75
C LYS A 192 -13.32 -22.04 10.92
N ALA A 193 -13.67 -23.34 10.83
CA ALA A 193 -14.94 -23.72 10.26
C ALA A 193 -16.03 -22.92 10.99
N VAL A 194 -16.64 -21.99 10.29
CA VAL A 194 -17.84 -21.34 10.80
C VAL A 194 -18.87 -22.48 10.84
N ALA A 195 -19.19 -22.97 12.04
CA ALA A 195 -20.39 -23.74 12.20
C ALA A 195 -21.50 -22.94 11.49
N GLU A 196 -22.26 -23.58 10.61
CA GLU A 196 -23.38 -23.01 9.88
C GLU A 196 -24.37 -22.39 10.88
N GLN A 197 -24.04 -21.28 11.44
CA GLN A 197 -25.01 -20.36 11.97
C GLN A 197 -25.63 -19.73 10.74
N THR A 198 -26.74 -20.23 10.33
CA THR A 198 -27.75 -19.56 9.54
C THR A 198 -28.03 -18.23 10.26
N ILE A 199 -27.20 -17.24 9.99
CA ILE A 199 -27.54 -15.86 10.28
C ILE A 199 -28.63 -15.58 9.25
N GLU A 200 -29.88 -15.70 9.65
CA GLU A 200 -30.98 -14.99 9.02
C GLU A 200 -30.63 -13.53 9.15
N GLU A 201 -29.81 -13.02 8.23
CA GLU A 201 -29.66 -11.59 8.05
C GLU A 201 -31.02 -11.07 7.57
N LYS A 202 -31.85 -10.65 8.53
CA LYS A 202 -32.95 -9.76 8.19
C LYS A 202 -32.38 -8.65 7.32
N PRO A 203 -32.97 -8.37 6.15
CA PRO A 203 -32.49 -7.32 5.27
C PRO A 203 -32.46 -6.00 6.07
N LYS A 204 -31.26 -5.59 6.51
CA LYS A 204 -31.08 -4.31 7.18
C LYS A 204 -31.40 -3.25 6.14
N GLU A 205 -32.39 -2.39 6.40
CA GLU A 205 -32.67 -1.24 5.57
C GLU A 205 -31.34 -0.50 5.30
N LYS A 206 -30.95 -0.44 4.04
CA LYS A 206 -29.77 0.30 3.59
C LYS A 206 -30.05 1.79 3.77
N LYS A 207 -29.72 2.35 4.93
CA LYS A 207 -29.80 3.81 5.10
C LYS A 207 -28.83 4.47 4.15
N ALA A 208 -29.31 5.52 3.47
CA ALA A 208 -28.52 6.32 2.53
C ALA A 208 -27.23 6.83 3.20
N VAL A 209 -26.15 6.86 2.44
CA VAL A 209 -24.90 7.47 2.87
C VAL A 209 -25.08 8.98 2.87
N HIS A 210 -24.86 9.64 4.01
CA HIS A 210 -25.05 11.09 4.16
C HIS A 210 -24.04 11.88 3.33
N LEU A 211 -24.46 13.03 2.82
CA LEU A 211 -23.66 13.93 1.98
C LEU A 211 -22.26 14.23 2.57
N PRO A 212 -22.08 14.55 3.86
CA PRO A 212 -20.75 14.77 4.43
C PRO A 212 -19.79 13.59 4.24
N VAL A 213 -20.27 12.35 4.36
CA VAL A 213 -19.47 11.14 4.16
C VAL A 213 -19.07 11.02 2.68
N ILE A 214 -19.97 11.34 1.75
CA ILE A 214 -19.65 11.32 0.30
C ILE A 214 -18.53 12.33 -0.01
N VAL A 215 -18.65 13.56 0.53
CA VAL A 215 -17.62 14.59 0.36
C VAL A 215 -16.30 14.18 1.00
N PHE A 216 -16.33 13.51 2.16
CA PHE A 216 -15.13 12.95 2.77
C PHE A 216 -14.50 11.84 1.92
N LEU A 217 -15.29 11.00 1.26
CA LEU A 217 -14.78 10.00 0.31
C LEU A 217 -14.12 10.66 -0.92
N ALA A 218 -14.64 11.78 -1.40
CA ALA A 218 -13.99 12.56 -2.47
C ALA A 218 -12.64 13.14 -2.01
N PHE A 219 -12.53 13.61 -0.76
CA PHE A 219 -11.24 13.97 -0.15
C PHE A 219 -10.26 12.78 -0.19
N LEU A 220 -10.69 11.58 0.23
CA LEU A 220 -9.83 10.38 0.22
C LEU A 220 -9.37 10.01 -1.19
N LEU A 221 -10.20 10.21 -2.21
CA LEU A 221 -9.78 10.00 -3.60
C LEU A 221 -8.62 10.94 -3.97
N CYS A 222 -8.78 12.24 -3.75
CA CYS A 222 -7.73 13.22 -4.03
C CYS A 222 -6.45 12.92 -3.25
N LEU A 223 -6.58 12.62 -1.96
CA LEU A 223 -5.45 12.24 -1.10
C LEU A 223 -4.71 11.03 -1.67
N THR A 224 -5.44 9.97 -2.03
CA THR A 224 -4.83 8.72 -2.55
C THR A 224 -4.17 8.93 -3.90
N VAL A 225 -4.82 9.63 -4.82
CA VAL A 225 -4.25 9.96 -6.14
C VAL A 225 -2.92 10.70 -5.96
N GLY A 226 -2.88 11.75 -5.15
CA GLY A 226 -1.67 12.53 -4.89
C GLY A 226 -0.56 11.70 -4.24
N GLN A 227 -0.88 10.90 -3.23
CA GLN A 227 0.09 10.07 -2.51
C GLN A 227 0.68 8.95 -3.36
N VAL A 228 -0.14 8.29 -4.18
CA VAL A 228 0.33 7.19 -5.05
C VAL A 228 1.15 7.73 -6.21
N ASN A 229 0.70 8.82 -6.83
CA ASN A 229 1.46 9.51 -7.85
C ASN A 229 2.85 9.89 -7.32
N LEU A 230 2.91 10.59 -6.19
CA LEU A 230 4.16 10.99 -5.55
C LEU A 230 5.09 9.78 -5.32
N SER A 231 4.57 8.72 -4.69
CA SER A 231 5.36 7.53 -4.34
C SER A 231 6.00 6.89 -5.58
N LYS A 232 5.23 6.70 -6.66
CA LYS A 232 5.71 6.02 -7.86
C LYS A 232 6.71 6.85 -8.67
N TYR A 233 6.49 8.15 -8.73
CA TYR A 233 7.38 9.02 -9.49
C TYR A 233 8.58 9.54 -8.67
N THR A 234 8.58 9.41 -7.35
CA THR A 234 9.79 9.58 -6.53
C THR A 234 10.84 8.52 -6.89
N ASP A 235 10.42 7.24 -7.04
CA ASP A 235 11.31 6.16 -7.46
C ASP A 235 11.95 6.49 -8.83
N THR A 236 11.13 6.95 -9.78
CA THR A 236 11.57 7.35 -11.12
C THR A 236 12.52 8.55 -11.07
N LEU A 237 12.19 9.58 -10.27
CA LEU A 237 12.99 10.79 -10.14
C LEU A 237 14.40 10.51 -9.59
N VAL A 238 14.51 9.65 -8.57
CA VAL A 238 15.80 9.28 -7.98
C VAL A 238 16.73 8.68 -9.04
N ILE A 239 16.19 7.77 -9.86
CA ILE A 239 16.96 7.15 -10.95
C ILE A 239 17.23 8.16 -12.09
N ASP A 240 16.29 9.08 -12.40
CA ASP A 240 16.47 10.14 -13.42
C ASP A 240 17.59 11.11 -13.06
N ARG A 241 17.82 11.34 -11.79
CA ARG A 241 18.90 12.18 -11.28
C ARG A 241 20.24 11.46 -11.22
N GLY A 242 20.33 10.22 -11.70
CA GLY A 242 21.56 9.42 -11.77
C GLY A 242 21.92 8.71 -10.46
N TYR A 243 21.04 8.70 -9.46
CA TYR A 243 21.29 7.93 -8.23
C TYR A 243 21.08 6.44 -8.48
N SER A 244 21.80 5.62 -7.72
CA SER A 244 21.71 4.16 -7.84
C SER A 244 20.43 3.59 -7.26
N THR A 245 20.08 2.36 -7.68
CA THR A 245 18.98 1.61 -7.07
C THR A 245 19.24 1.28 -5.60
N ALA A 246 20.51 1.16 -5.18
CA ALA A 246 20.87 1.02 -3.77
C ALA A 246 20.53 2.29 -2.98
N THR A 247 20.77 3.47 -3.53
CA THR A 247 20.40 4.76 -2.90
C THR A 247 18.89 4.84 -2.70
N LEU A 248 18.11 4.47 -3.73
CA LEU A 248 16.65 4.39 -3.62
C LEU A 248 16.21 3.37 -2.58
N GLY A 249 16.80 2.18 -2.60
CA GLY A 249 16.53 1.12 -1.63
C GLY A 249 16.75 1.59 -0.20
N HIS A 250 17.91 2.21 0.05
CA HIS A 250 18.29 2.74 1.36
C HIS A 250 17.33 3.82 1.88
N TYR A 251 16.94 4.77 1.00
CA TYR A 251 15.93 5.77 1.33
C TYR A 251 14.59 5.13 1.72
N VAL A 252 14.10 4.17 0.92
CA VAL A 252 12.84 3.46 1.20
C VAL A 252 12.95 2.60 2.46
N PHE A 253 14.13 2.00 2.72
CA PHE A 253 14.38 1.24 3.95
C PHE A 253 14.25 2.12 5.20
N ILE A 254 14.87 3.29 5.22
CA ILE A 254 14.76 4.23 6.34
C ILE A 254 13.32 4.72 6.53
N THR A 255 12.62 5.06 5.45
CA THR A 255 11.20 5.48 5.54
C THR A 255 10.31 4.37 6.08
N GLY A 256 10.52 3.12 5.64
CA GLY A 256 9.78 1.96 6.12
C GLY A 256 10.06 1.62 7.58
N LEU A 257 11.32 1.72 8.01
CA LEU A 257 11.72 1.52 9.40
C LEU A 257 11.05 2.55 10.33
N LEU A 258 11.08 3.81 9.93
CA LEU A 258 10.40 4.88 10.67
C LEU A 258 8.88 4.69 10.67
N GLY A 259 8.30 4.26 9.54
CA GLY A 259 6.88 3.92 9.43
C GLY A 259 6.50 2.75 10.34
N PHE A 260 7.34 1.73 10.47
CA PHE A 260 7.15 0.63 11.43
C PHE A 260 7.09 1.16 12.87
N PHE A 261 8.06 1.95 13.28
CA PHE A 261 8.07 2.54 14.62
C PHE A 261 6.91 3.51 14.86
N ALA A 262 6.51 4.28 13.85
CA ALA A 262 5.34 5.15 13.93
C ALA A 262 4.06 4.34 14.16
N ASN A 263 3.85 3.24 13.44
CA ASN A 263 2.72 2.34 13.68
C ASN A 263 2.74 1.71 15.08
N LEU A 264 3.92 1.36 15.58
CA LEU A 264 4.05 0.70 16.86
C LEU A 264 3.85 1.64 18.06
N PHE A 265 4.37 2.87 17.98
CA PHE A 265 4.41 3.80 19.11
C PHE A 265 3.48 5.00 18.97
N LEU A 266 3.45 5.67 17.80
CA LEU A 266 2.72 6.94 17.65
C LEU A 266 1.20 6.73 17.56
N ILE A 267 0.74 5.72 16.81
CA ILE A 267 -0.69 5.47 16.65
C ILE A 267 -1.39 5.18 17.99
N PRO A 268 -0.85 4.33 18.89
CA PRO A 268 -1.42 4.13 20.21
C PRO A 268 -1.40 5.37 21.11
N VAL A 269 -0.39 6.24 20.99
CA VAL A 269 -0.33 7.52 21.72
C VAL A 269 -1.45 8.44 21.25
N LEU A 270 -1.66 8.57 19.94
CA LEU A 270 -2.76 9.36 19.36
C LEU A 270 -4.13 8.86 19.83
N LYS A 271 -4.33 7.55 19.91
CA LYS A 271 -5.59 6.97 20.42
C LYS A 271 -5.87 7.30 21.88
N LYS A 272 -4.83 7.45 22.72
CA LYS A 272 -4.96 7.82 24.15
C LYS A 272 -5.21 9.30 24.36
N ALA A 273 -4.85 10.15 23.43
CA ALA A 273 -4.98 11.60 23.53
C ALA A 273 -6.45 12.04 23.32
N LYS A 274 -7.30 11.81 24.31
CA LYS A 274 -8.75 12.13 24.29
C LYS A 274 -9.07 13.60 23.98
N ASN A 275 -8.15 14.52 24.25
CA ASN A 275 -8.34 15.97 24.04
C ASN A 275 -7.95 16.45 22.64
N LEU A 276 -7.28 15.64 21.83
CA LEU A 276 -6.91 16.00 20.45
C LEU A 276 -8.12 15.79 19.55
N ARG A 277 -8.61 16.87 18.95
CA ARG A 277 -9.65 16.78 17.90
C ARG A 277 -9.03 16.19 16.65
N HIS A 278 -9.28 14.90 16.40
CA HIS A 278 -8.74 14.14 15.25
C HIS A 278 -8.91 14.88 13.92
N GLU A 279 -10.02 15.60 13.76
CA GLU A 279 -10.35 16.42 12.58
C GLU A 279 -9.32 17.53 12.34
N ARG A 280 -8.90 18.24 13.41
CA ARG A 280 -7.90 19.32 13.31
C ARG A 280 -6.51 18.76 12.98
N LEU A 281 -6.16 17.62 13.55
CA LEU A 281 -4.91 16.94 13.22
C LEU A 281 -4.90 16.47 11.77
N LEU A 282 -5.99 15.92 11.29
CA LEU A 282 -6.11 15.47 9.90
C LEU A 282 -5.93 16.65 8.94
N LEU A 283 -6.60 17.79 9.19
CA LEU A 283 -6.42 19.02 8.43
C LEU A 283 -4.96 19.50 8.43
N LEU A 284 -4.34 19.57 9.63
CA LEU A 284 -2.96 19.99 9.77
C LEU A 284 -2.02 19.08 8.99
N PHE A 285 -2.18 17.76 9.12
CA PHE A 285 -1.30 16.79 8.49
C PHE A 285 -1.43 16.80 6.96
N VAL A 286 -2.64 16.92 6.42
CA VAL A 286 -2.83 17.04 4.96
C VAL A 286 -2.21 18.34 4.43
N PHE A 287 -2.42 19.46 5.12
CA PHE A 287 -1.84 20.77 4.74
C PHE A 287 -0.31 20.76 4.79
N VAL A 288 0.27 20.30 5.91
CA VAL A 288 1.72 20.21 6.08
C VAL A 288 2.32 19.24 5.06
N SER A 289 1.63 18.13 4.74
CA SER A 289 2.07 17.19 3.70
C SER A 289 2.20 17.87 2.34
N ALA A 290 1.23 18.68 1.93
CA ALA A 290 1.30 19.40 0.66
C ALA A 290 2.49 20.40 0.63
N ILE A 291 2.73 21.13 1.72
CA ILE A 291 3.87 22.06 1.85
C ILE A 291 5.20 21.30 1.79
N LEU A 292 5.34 20.20 2.52
CA LEU A 292 6.58 19.41 2.53
C LEU A 292 6.90 18.85 1.15
N ILE A 293 5.91 18.43 0.37
CA ILE A 293 6.10 18.00 -1.02
C ILE A 293 6.60 19.18 -1.86
N LEU A 294 5.97 20.36 -1.76
CA LEU A 294 6.42 21.54 -2.49
C LEU A 294 7.86 21.93 -2.12
N ILE A 295 8.21 21.89 -0.84
CA ILE A 295 9.58 22.15 -0.38
C ILE A 295 10.55 21.14 -0.98
N THR A 296 10.24 19.84 -0.89
CA THR A 296 11.12 18.75 -1.34
C THR A 296 11.53 18.89 -2.80
N TYR A 297 10.61 19.31 -3.65
CA TYR A 297 10.81 19.20 -5.10
C TYR A 297 10.98 20.56 -5.83
N ASN A 298 10.80 21.69 -5.14
CA ASN A 298 10.94 23.02 -5.74
C ASN A 298 12.03 23.89 -5.09
N VAL A 299 12.43 23.60 -3.85
CA VAL A 299 13.54 24.34 -3.22
C VAL A 299 14.85 23.88 -3.86
N PRO A 300 15.69 24.80 -4.34
CA PRO A 300 16.99 24.46 -4.89
C PRO A 300 17.87 23.74 -3.86
N GLY A 301 18.47 22.61 -4.25
CA GLY A 301 19.34 21.85 -3.38
C GLY A 301 19.58 20.43 -3.89
N ASP A 302 20.37 19.68 -3.13
CA ASP A 302 20.59 18.26 -3.42
C ASP A 302 19.33 17.45 -3.11
N LEU A 303 18.90 16.63 -4.09
CA LEU A 303 17.69 15.82 -3.96
C LEU A 303 17.75 14.86 -2.77
N LEU A 304 18.91 14.25 -2.48
CA LEU A 304 19.03 13.33 -1.35
C LEU A 304 18.84 14.06 -0.02
N VAL A 305 19.42 15.27 0.13
CA VAL A 305 19.19 16.08 1.33
C VAL A 305 17.71 16.36 1.51
N MET A 306 17.00 16.70 0.43
CA MET A 306 15.55 16.95 0.49
C MET A 306 14.75 15.69 0.78
N LEU A 307 15.16 14.53 0.24
CA LEU A 307 14.50 13.25 0.53
C LEU A 307 14.67 12.84 2.00
N TYR A 308 15.88 13.01 2.57
CA TYR A 308 16.15 12.65 3.97
C TYR A 308 15.73 13.71 4.99
N THR A 309 15.22 14.85 4.56
CA THR A 309 14.69 15.92 5.44
C THR A 309 13.18 16.07 5.23
N SER A 310 12.76 16.92 4.29
CA SER A 310 11.34 17.28 4.11
C SER A 310 10.48 16.10 3.63
N ASN A 311 10.99 15.24 2.72
CA ASN A 311 10.21 14.09 2.26
C ASN A 311 10.13 12.98 3.32
N LEU A 312 11.16 12.82 4.15
CA LEU A 312 11.11 11.91 5.29
C LEU A 312 10.09 12.37 6.33
N ALA A 313 10.03 13.69 6.63
CA ALA A 313 9.00 14.27 7.50
C ALA A 313 7.60 14.05 6.92
N TYR A 314 7.41 14.23 5.60
CA TYR A 314 6.18 13.90 4.91
C TYR A 314 5.81 12.41 5.08
N ALA A 315 6.76 11.49 4.89
CA ALA A 315 6.51 10.05 5.00
C ALA A 315 6.02 9.67 6.41
N MET A 316 6.58 10.28 7.46
CA MET A 316 6.12 10.09 8.84
C MET A 316 4.69 10.61 9.05
N ILE A 317 4.38 11.80 8.57
CA ILE A 317 3.03 12.39 8.66
C ILE A 317 2.01 11.54 7.91
N LYS A 318 2.35 11.08 6.71
CA LYS A 318 1.51 10.20 5.89
C LYS A 318 1.05 8.96 6.65
N THR A 319 1.93 8.31 7.42
CA THR A 319 1.56 7.11 8.20
C THR A 319 0.51 7.39 9.26
N MET A 320 0.41 8.63 9.73
CA MET A 320 -0.55 9.07 10.76
C MET A 320 -1.91 9.46 10.16
N ILE A 321 -1.97 9.83 8.89
CA ILE A 321 -3.22 10.23 8.21
C ILE A 321 -4.20 9.06 8.15
N THR A 322 -3.75 7.86 7.78
CA THR A 322 -4.62 6.68 7.62
C THR A 322 -5.43 6.32 8.88
N PRO A 323 -4.85 6.21 10.08
CA PRO A 323 -5.65 5.92 11.27
C PRO A 323 -6.59 7.07 11.65
N LEU A 324 -6.23 8.32 11.37
CA LEU A 324 -7.07 9.48 11.66
C LEU A 324 -8.31 9.51 10.76
N GLU A 325 -8.15 9.26 9.46
CA GLU A 325 -9.27 9.22 8.51
C GLU A 325 -10.21 8.05 8.77
N GLN A 326 -9.66 6.88 9.16
CA GLN A 326 -10.46 5.73 9.56
C GLN A 326 -11.26 5.99 10.83
N ALA A 327 -10.64 6.61 11.84
CA ALA A 327 -11.31 6.99 13.07
C ALA A 327 -12.43 8.00 12.83
N HIS A 328 -12.20 8.96 11.92
CA HIS A 328 -13.20 9.95 11.54
C HIS A 328 -14.42 9.29 10.85
N LEU A 329 -14.19 8.43 9.86
CA LEU A 329 -15.27 7.70 9.20
C LEU A 329 -16.03 6.78 10.17
N ALA A 330 -15.32 6.08 11.06
CA ALA A 330 -15.95 5.20 12.04
C ALA A 330 -16.86 5.96 13.02
N LYS A 331 -16.49 7.20 13.39
CA LYS A 331 -17.30 8.09 14.24
C LYS A 331 -18.58 8.55 13.55
N ASN A 332 -18.52 8.80 12.24
CA ASN A 332 -19.63 9.34 11.44
C ASN A 332 -20.47 8.25 10.76
N THR A 333 -20.35 7.01 11.20
CA THR A 333 -21.09 5.85 10.69
C THR A 333 -21.82 5.13 11.82
N ASN A 334 -23.02 4.62 11.52
CA ASN A 334 -23.83 3.79 12.42
C ASN A 334 -23.50 2.31 12.16
N ASP A 335 -23.86 1.43 13.07
CA ASP A 335 -23.66 -0.01 12.90
C ASP A 335 -24.36 -0.57 11.64
N ASN A 336 -25.44 0.08 11.18
CA ASN A 336 -26.22 -0.35 10.00
C ASN A 336 -25.54 0.04 8.66
N ASN A 337 -24.71 1.07 8.60
CA ASN A 337 -24.06 1.54 7.35
C ASN A 337 -22.54 1.48 7.39
N ARG A 338 -21.93 1.14 8.55
CA ARG A 338 -20.47 1.09 8.72
C ARG A 338 -19.79 0.18 7.67
N GLY A 339 -20.32 -1.01 7.44
CA GLY A 339 -19.79 -1.92 6.43
C GLY A 339 -19.81 -1.33 5.01
N THR A 340 -20.91 -0.69 4.64
CA THR A 340 -21.07 -0.03 3.34
C THR A 340 -20.08 1.13 3.18
N VAL A 341 -19.94 1.99 4.20
CA VAL A 341 -19.01 3.14 4.15
C VAL A 341 -17.56 2.69 4.10
N MET A 342 -17.17 1.65 4.86
CA MET A 342 -15.82 1.10 4.81
C MET A 342 -15.53 0.42 3.46
N GLY A 343 -16.52 -0.23 2.86
CA GLY A 343 -16.43 -0.77 1.50
C GLY A 343 -16.24 0.34 0.46
N LEU A 344 -17.03 1.42 0.53
CA LEU A 344 -16.87 2.58 -0.35
C LEU A 344 -15.49 3.24 -0.16
N ARG A 345 -15.03 3.40 1.08
CA ARG A 345 -13.67 3.87 1.38
C ARG A 345 -12.62 3.04 0.65
N GLN A 346 -12.70 1.71 0.75
CA GLN A 346 -11.73 0.82 0.09
C GLN A 346 -11.81 0.93 -1.43
N SER A 347 -13.02 1.04 -1.99
CA SER A 347 -13.21 1.25 -3.43
C SER A 347 -12.58 2.55 -3.92
N VAL A 348 -12.77 3.65 -3.18
CA VAL A 348 -12.18 4.95 -3.50
C VAL A 348 -10.66 4.91 -3.46
N ILE A 349 -10.06 4.29 -2.45
CA ILE A 349 -8.60 4.07 -2.36
C ILE A 349 -8.11 3.24 -3.56
N SER A 350 -8.84 2.19 -3.91
CA SER A 350 -8.49 1.34 -5.06
C SER A 350 -8.53 2.11 -6.38
N ILE A 351 -9.54 2.94 -6.59
CA ILE A 351 -9.64 3.84 -7.74
C ILE A 351 -8.47 4.83 -7.76
N GLY A 352 -8.14 5.44 -6.61
CA GLY A 352 -7.01 6.34 -6.47
C GLY A 352 -5.66 5.68 -6.80
N ASN A 353 -5.48 4.41 -6.42
CA ASN A 353 -4.29 3.62 -6.75
C ASN A 353 -4.13 3.35 -8.25
N VAL A 354 -5.23 3.28 -9.00
CA VAL A 354 -5.22 3.13 -10.45
C VAL A 354 -5.01 4.48 -11.15
N ILE A 355 -5.71 5.53 -10.69
CA ILE A 355 -5.67 6.86 -11.32
C ILE A 355 -4.33 7.58 -11.04
N GLY A 356 -3.77 7.45 -9.84
CA GLY A 356 -2.57 8.18 -9.43
C GLY A 356 -1.42 8.08 -10.44
N PRO A 357 -0.95 6.87 -10.81
CA PRO A 357 0.13 6.74 -11.78
C PRO A 357 -0.22 7.24 -13.18
N LEU A 358 -1.50 7.15 -13.61
CA LEU A 358 -1.96 7.68 -14.91
C LEU A 358 -1.88 9.21 -14.95
N VAL A 359 -2.22 9.88 -13.85
CA VAL A 359 -2.09 11.34 -13.75
C VAL A 359 -0.63 11.75 -13.90
N GLY A 360 0.30 11.08 -13.22
CA GLY A 360 1.72 11.38 -13.34
C GLY A 360 2.27 11.13 -14.75
N SER A 361 1.83 10.05 -15.38
CA SER A 361 2.17 9.72 -16.76
C SER A 361 1.75 10.83 -17.73
N ALA A 362 0.53 11.33 -17.59
CA ALA A 362 0.00 12.39 -18.45
C ALA A 362 0.81 13.69 -18.40
N VAL A 363 1.48 13.95 -17.28
CA VAL A 363 2.30 15.16 -17.09
C VAL A 363 3.82 14.89 -17.10
N TYR A 364 4.24 13.66 -17.35
CA TYR A 364 5.64 13.25 -17.28
C TYR A 364 6.54 14.05 -18.23
N VAL A 365 6.05 14.32 -19.44
CA VAL A 365 6.79 15.06 -20.49
C VAL A 365 7.10 16.50 -20.08
N THR A 366 6.32 17.08 -19.15
CA THR A 366 6.51 18.46 -18.68
C THR A 366 7.59 18.59 -17.61
N GLY A 367 8.16 17.49 -17.17
CA GLY A 367 9.27 17.44 -16.21
C GLY A 367 8.89 16.91 -14.83
N SER A 368 9.88 16.39 -14.13
CA SER A 368 9.69 15.70 -12.84
C SER A 368 9.12 16.60 -11.74
N ALA A 369 9.52 17.88 -11.69
CA ALA A 369 8.97 18.84 -10.73
C ALA A 369 7.47 19.05 -10.91
N THR A 370 6.98 19.09 -12.15
CA THR A 370 5.55 19.24 -12.46
C THR A 370 4.75 18.07 -11.91
N ILE A 371 5.25 16.83 -12.05
CA ILE A 371 4.57 15.64 -11.54
C ILE A 371 4.40 15.74 -10.02
N MET A 372 5.45 16.18 -9.32
CA MET A 372 5.42 16.30 -7.87
C MET A 372 4.50 17.46 -7.41
N ASN A 373 4.50 18.57 -8.17
CA ASN A 373 3.57 19.68 -7.92
C ASN A 373 2.11 19.29 -8.14
N VAL A 374 1.83 18.46 -9.14
CA VAL A 374 0.48 17.87 -9.33
C VAL A 374 0.09 17.02 -8.13
N SER A 375 1.01 16.23 -7.56
CA SER A 375 0.74 15.48 -6.32
C SER A 375 0.40 16.41 -5.16
N ALA A 376 1.18 17.49 -4.96
CA ALA A 376 0.89 18.51 -3.95
C ALA A 376 -0.45 19.21 -4.21
N GLY A 377 -0.78 19.48 -5.48
CA GLY A 377 -2.07 20.05 -5.92
C GLY A 377 -3.25 19.17 -5.52
N PHE A 378 -3.15 17.85 -5.74
CA PHE A 378 -4.18 16.90 -5.30
C PHE A 378 -4.37 16.89 -3.78
N LEU A 379 -3.28 17.00 -2.99
CA LEU A 379 -3.37 17.14 -1.55
C LEU A 379 -4.02 18.49 -1.15
N GLY A 380 -3.69 19.57 -1.86
CA GLY A 380 -4.29 20.90 -1.64
C GLY A 380 -5.79 20.93 -1.95
N VAL A 381 -6.21 20.35 -3.08
CA VAL A 381 -7.64 20.18 -3.42
C VAL A 381 -8.31 19.28 -2.38
N GLY A 382 -7.67 18.17 -2.00
CA GLY A 382 -8.16 17.30 -0.93
C GLY A 382 -8.32 18.03 0.39
N PHE A 383 -7.40 18.92 0.75
CA PHE A 383 -7.51 19.76 1.96
C PHE A 383 -8.76 20.66 1.92
N LEU A 384 -9.04 21.30 0.79
CA LEU A 384 -10.24 22.13 0.63
C LEU A 384 -11.54 21.30 0.71
N ILE A 385 -11.54 20.12 0.08
CA ILE A 385 -12.67 19.18 0.16
C ILE A 385 -12.87 18.69 1.60
N LEU A 386 -11.80 18.44 2.34
CA LEU A 386 -11.87 18.05 3.75
C LEU A 386 -12.48 19.15 4.62
N ILE A 387 -12.12 20.43 4.39
CA ILE A 387 -12.75 21.56 5.07
C ILE A 387 -14.25 21.58 4.79
N LEU A 388 -14.65 21.39 3.52
CA LEU A 388 -16.05 21.34 3.14
C LEU A 388 -16.80 20.18 3.83
N ALA A 389 -16.22 18.99 3.87
CA ALA A 389 -16.80 17.83 4.54
C ALA A 389 -17.06 18.11 6.02
N LEU A 390 -16.06 18.64 6.73
CA LEU A 390 -16.17 18.99 8.15
C LEU A 390 -17.15 20.13 8.42
N PHE A 391 -17.30 21.07 7.48
CA PHE A 391 -18.31 22.13 7.57
C PHE A 391 -19.73 21.58 7.42
N LEU A 392 -19.94 20.67 6.46
CA LEU A 392 -21.24 20.03 6.25
C LEU A 392 -21.63 19.14 7.43
N GLU A 393 -20.68 18.43 8.05
CA GLU A 393 -20.93 17.63 9.26
C GLU A 393 -21.42 18.47 10.45
N ARG A 394 -20.94 19.71 10.58
CA ARG A 394 -21.39 20.60 11.67
C ARG A 394 -22.79 21.16 11.47
N LYS A 395 -23.29 21.12 10.24
CA LYS A 395 -24.63 21.61 9.89
C LYS A 395 -25.67 20.49 9.85
N ALA A 396 -25.26 19.24 9.73
CA ALA A 396 -26.10 18.04 9.74
C ALA A 396 -26.31 17.52 11.16
#